data_533b9322f3dd56d8ef4c8cc238eaabcc
#
_entry.id   533b9322f3dd56d8ef4c8cc238eaabcc
#
_cell.length_a   1.000
_cell.length_b   1.000
_cell.length_c   1.000
_cell.angle_alpha   90.00
_cell.angle_beta   90.00
_cell.angle_gamma   90.00
#
_symmetry.space_group_name_H-M   'P 1'
#
loop_
_entity.id
_entity.type
_entity.pdbx_description
1 polymer ?
#
loop_
_entity_poly.entity_id
_entity_poly.type
_entity_poly.pdbx_seq_one_letter_code
_entity_poly.pdbx_strand_id
1 'polypeptide(L)'
;MKKLNLFSLFLFCLSSFLPAQTTQQQPEKTPPPAARSGQEQLQKEPQGQAKPPTEKEHKITPEEATDLFRWVDQILRFASQDTGLPIKHSVKKAMVSREEVETYIGDKFKDDVDRIRFERSELVLKKFGLLPRQFNLHDFLIKLLGEQVAGYYDEKKKIINLLDWVALDMQKPVMAHELTHALQDQSFDLDKMTKKDEEIEKRGPEDPNALIKIDEQSTARTAIMEGQAMIVFADFVLNTMDGGDSCDGDAPCPIPDKRSVVDFPKFVDLMLGQMDKEKGDSLLDNAPLLLREELIFPYTRGMKFISQLLIKGGKQLAFTKVMQRMPTTSREILQPEEYLAGRVVPPLLLPDFSFLKNDFEPFDAGAVGQLDVSILLKQYTEEAVADRLSPEWRGGSYYAVGRKGAKPGDPNSTAHVGLIYVSKWASDQAAQEFAKIYASSLPERYKKVEHGTATVAGRDKYLTADGPVHIQQNGNLVIAVESFEDGVAEKLIQAVWTQQQQSQQAAAK
;
A
#
# COMPACT_ATOMS: atom_id res chain seq x y z
N MET A 1 -7.23 3.75 7.60
CA MET A 1 -7.71 2.39 7.23
C MET A 1 -6.64 1.41 7.65
N LYS A 2 -6.99 0.29 8.25
CA LYS A 2 -5.96 -0.68 8.67
C LYS A 2 -5.21 -1.17 7.46
N LYS A 3 -3.98 -0.71 7.33
CA LYS A 3 -3.13 -1.03 6.20
C LYS A 3 -2.60 -2.44 6.38
N LEU A 4 -2.68 -3.20 5.32
CA LEU A 4 -2.13 -4.53 5.24
C LEU A 4 -0.63 -4.47 5.51
N ASN A 5 -0.24 -4.67 6.80
CA ASN A 5 1.16 -4.88 7.14
C ASN A 5 1.61 -6.26 6.64
N LEU A 6 1.69 -6.41 5.33
CA LEU A 6 2.27 -7.56 4.65
C LEU A 6 3.81 -7.39 4.58
N PHE A 7 4.41 -7.03 5.70
CA PHE A 7 5.78 -6.52 5.84
C PHE A 7 6.89 -7.50 5.45
N SER A 8 6.63 -8.68 4.97
CA SER A 8 7.67 -9.65 4.60
C SER A 8 7.38 -10.44 3.33
N LEU A 9 6.40 -10.04 2.56
CA LEU A 9 5.93 -10.81 1.41
C LEU A 9 5.62 -9.89 0.24
N PHE A 10 6.54 -9.01 -0.14
CA PHE A 10 6.30 -8.17 -1.29
C PHE A 10 7.24 -8.53 -2.44
N LEU A 11 6.66 -8.86 -3.37
CA LEU A 11 5.90 -8.44 -4.54
C LEU A 11 6.71 -7.55 -5.45
N PHE A 12 7.27 -8.15 -6.42
CA PHE A 12 7.89 -7.42 -7.50
C PHE A 12 7.27 -7.83 -8.84
N CYS A 13 6.48 -6.95 -9.45
CA CYS A 13 6.22 -6.99 -10.88
C CYS A 13 7.53 -6.69 -11.63
N LEU A 14 8.44 -7.65 -11.67
CA LEU A 14 9.76 -7.49 -12.31
C LEU A 14 9.71 -7.65 -13.81
N SER A 15 8.63 -8.17 -14.37
CA SER A 15 8.45 -8.32 -15.81
C SER A 15 8.59 -7.01 -16.58
N SER A 16 8.39 -5.87 -15.92
CA SER A 16 8.39 -4.53 -16.49
C SER A 16 9.75 -3.84 -16.55
N PHE A 17 10.77 -4.35 -15.84
CA PHE A 17 12.04 -3.64 -15.67
C PHE A 17 13.19 -4.12 -16.53
N LEU A 18 13.05 -5.25 -17.25
CA LEU A 18 14.09 -5.74 -18.13
C LEU A 18 13.79 -5.32 -19.58
N PRO A 19 14.75 -4.68 -20.28
CA PRO A 19 14.57 -4.38 -21.68
C PRO A 19 14.35 -5.69 -22.43
N ALA A 20 13.24 -5.80 -23.17
CA ALA A 20 13.01 -6.90 -24.08
C ALA A 20 14.23 -7.07 -24.95
N GLN A 21 14.89 -8.22 -24.89
CA GLN A 21 15.95 -8.55 -25.81
C GLN A 21 15.33 -8.54 -27.21
N THR A 22 15.60 -7.47 -27.96
CA THR A 22 15.24 -7.34 -29.36
C THR A 22 16.07 -8.34 -30.16
N THR A 23 15.51 -9.51 -30.37
CA THR A 23 16.01 -10.43 -31.42
C THR A 23 15.82 -9.69 -32.72
N GLN A 24 16.94 -9.24 -33.31
CA GLN A 24 16.96 -8.66 -34.66
C GLN A 24 16.52 -9.73 -35.64
N GLN A 25 15.25 -9.76 -35.99
CA GLN A 25 14.78 -10.41 -37.21
C GLN A 25 14.96 -9.43 -38.37
N GLN A 26 15.75 -9.85 -39.35
CA GLN A 26 15.94 -9.16 -40.64
C GLN A 26 14.57 -8.97 -41.34
N PRO A 27 14.35 -7.86 -42.04
CA PRO A 27 13.09 -7.62 -42.74
C PRO A 27 12.95 -8.48 -43.98
N GLU A 28 12.01 -9.39 -43.97
CA GLU A 28 11.54 -10.11 -45.13
C GLU A 28 10.62 -9.22 -45.98
N LYS A 29 10.90 -9.17 -47.29
CA LYS A 29 10.22 -8.29 -48.26
C LYS A 29 8.77 -8.75 -48.49
N THR A 30 7.81 -7.88 -48.24
CA THR A 30 6.40 -8.04 -48.60
C THR A 30 6.12 -7.68 -50.06
N PRO A 31 5.32 -8.47 -50.81
CA PRO A 31 4.69 -8.03 -52.06
C PRO A 31 3.34 -7.34 -51.83
N PRO A 32 2.86 -6.51 -52.78
CA PRO A 32 1.74 -5.59 -52.58
C PRO A 32 0.37 -6.25 -52.72
N PRO A 33 -0.72 -5.60 -52.25
CA PRO A 33 -2.05 -6.22 -52.11
C PRO A 33 -2.91 -6.16 -53.34
N ALA A 34 -3.68 -7.23 -53.57
CA ALA A 34 -4.78 -7.26 -54.53
C ALA A 34 -6.15 -7.16 -53.83
N ALA A 35 -6.99 -6.27 -54.34
CA ALA A 35 -8.36 -6.02 -53.89
C ALA A 35 -9.35 -7.08 -54.33
N ARG A 36 -10.38 -7.35 -53.48
CA ARG A 36 -11.82 -7.64 -53.86
C ARG A 36 -12.60 -8.08 -52.63
N SER A 37 -13.56 -7.28 -52.21
CA SER A 37 -15.04 -7.34 -52.36
C SER A 37 -15.75 -8.62 -51.89
N GLY A 38 -16.75 -8.46 -51.01
CA GLY A 38 -17.95 -9.33 -50.94
C GLY A 38 -18.32 -9.81 -49.55
N GLN A 39 -19.48 -9.39 -49.15
CA GLN A 39 -20.26 -9.75 -47.97
C GLN A 39 -20.42 -11.26 -47.76
N GLU A 40 -20.45 -11.68 -46.48
CA GLU A 40 -21.54 -12.52 -45.96
C GLU A 40 -21.40 -12.70 -44.44
N GLN A 41 -22.50 -12.40 -43.76
CA GLN A 41 -22.69 -12.67 -42.33
C GLN A 41 -22.90 -14.15 -42.11
N LEU A 42 -22.21 -14.74 -41.14
CA LEU A 42 -22.71 -15.94 -40.43
C LEU A 42 -22.09 -15.96 -39.01
N GLN A 43 -22.99 -15.94 -38.06
CA GLN A 43 -22.73 -16.12 -36.63
C GLN A 43 -21.99 -17.44 -36.38
N LYS A 44 -20.87 -17.39 -35.67
CA LYS A 44 -20.29 -18.54 -34.99
C LYS A 44 -19.91 -18.13 -33.57
N GLU A 45 -20.36 -18.92 -32.62
CA GLU A 45 -20.03 -18.89 -31.20
C GLU A 45 -18.52 -18.86 -30.98
N PRO A 46 -18.02 -18.21 -29.90
CA PRO A 46 -16.59 -18.20 -29.61
C PRO A 46 -16.16 -19.56 -29.06
N GLN A 47 -15.51 -20.34 -29.90
CA GLN A 47 -14.72 -21.48 -29.44
C GLN A 47 -13.52 -20.97 -28.65
N GLY A 48 -13.24 -21.65 -27.52
CA GLY A 48 -12.24 -21.31 -26.55
C GLY A 48 -10.89 -20.94 -27.17
N GLN A 49 -10.40 -19.79 -26.79
CA GLN A 49 -9.04 -19.39 -27.06
C GLN A 49 -8.11 -20.37 -26.33
N ALA A 50 -7.25 -21.03 -27.07
CA ALA A 50 -6.16 -21.84 -26.52
C ALA A 50 -5.27 -20.94 -25.65
N LYS A 51 -5.10 -21.32 -24.39
CA LYS A 51 -4.11 -20.75 -23.48
C LYS A 51 -2.76 -20.68 -24.21
N PRO A 52 -2.04 -19.55 -24.18
CA PRO A 52 -0.69 -19.52 -24.73
C PRO A 52 0.15 -20.64 -24.12
N PRO A 53 1.10 -21.24 -24.83
CA PRO A 53 1.92 -22.31 -24.32
C PRO A 53 2.66 -21.78 -23.07
N THR A 54 2.40 -22.39 -21.92
CA THR A 54 3.19 -22.17 -20.72
C THR A 54 4.62 -22.47 -21.06
N GLU A 55 5.49 -21.46 -21.08
CA GLU A 55 6.93 -21.68 -21.02
C GLU A 55 7.17 -22.65 -19.87
N LYS A 56 7.94 -23.71 -20.15
CA LYS A 56 8.30 -24.67 -19.09
C LYS A 56 9.05 -23.88 -18.03
N GLU A 57 8.50 -23.80 -16.83
CA GLU A 57 9.17 -23.16 -15.71
C GLU A 57 10.60 -23.71 -15.63
N HIS A 58 11.57 -22.80 -15.70
CA HIS A 58 12.97 -23.15 -15.53
C HIS A 58 13.20 -23.48 -14.06
N LYS A 59 13.51 -24.73 -13.75
CA LYS A 59 13.85 -25.11 -12.38
C LYS A 59 15.36 -24.96 -12.19
N ILE A 60 15.76 -24.16 -11.22
CA ILE A 60 17.18 -23.91 -10.89
C ILE A 60 17.87 -25.20 -10.51
N THR A 61 19.00 -25.49 -11.17
CA THR A 61 19.86 -26.64 -10.89
C THR A 61 20.68 -26.42 -9.60
N PRO A 62 21.24 -27.47 -8.98
CA PRO A 62 22.13 -27.33 -7.81
C PRO A 62 23.37 -26.46 -8.07
N GLU A 63 23.92 -26.50 -9.31
CA GLU A 63 25.03 -25.67 -9.74
C GLU A 63 24.62 -24.20 -9.79
N GLU A 64 23.52 -23.89 -10.46
CA GLU A 64 22.95 -22.54 -10.51
C GLU A 64 22.60 -22.00 -9.12
N ALA A 65 22.07 -22.84 -8.24
CA ALA A 65 21.81 -22.47 -6.85
C ALA A 65 23.10 -22.10 -6.10
N THR A 66 24.18 -22.86 -6.34
CA THR A 66 25.49 -22.57 -5.75
C THR A 66 26.03 -21.22 -6.24
N ASP A 67 25.90 -20.94 -7.51
CA ASP A 67 26.32 -19.66 -8.10
C ASP A 67 25.46 -18.51 -7.56
N LEU A 68 24.15 -18.69 -7.47
CA LEU A 68 23.25 -17.69 -6.92
C LEU A 68 23.60 -17.36 -5.44
N PHE A 69 23.96 -18.37 -4.64
CA PHE A 69 24.39 -18.15 -3.27
C PHE A 69 25.72 -17.39 -3.15
N ARG A 70 26.61 -17.48 -4.13
CA ARG A 70 27.84 -16.66 -4.18
C ARG A 70 27.50 -15.18 -4.42
N TRP A 71 26.50 -14.91 -5.28
CA TRP A 71 26.04 -13.55 -5.54
C TRP A 71 25.48 -12.85 -4.29
N VAL A 72 24.84 -13.57 -3.38
CA VAL A 72 24.29 -12.96 -2.13
C VAL A 72 25.34 -12.15 -1.37
N ASP A 73 26.54 -12.69 -1.17
CA ASP A 73 27.60 -12.00 -0.39
C ASP A 73 28.20 -10.81 -1.15
N GLN A 74 28.19 -10.83 -2.49
CA GLN A 74 28.63 -9.72 -3.34
C GLN A 74 27.61 -8.59 -3.35
N ILE A 75 26.36 -8.94 -3.57
CA ILE A 75 25.25 -7.99 -3.60
C ILE A 75 25.05 -7.37 -2.21
N LEU A 76 25.24 -8.13 -1.13
CA LEU A 76 25.23 -7.59 0.23
C LEU A 76 26.33 -6.53 0.44
N ARG A 77 27.54 -6.76 -0.09
CA ARG A 77 28.62 -5.76 -0.04
C ARG A 77 28.29 -4.52 -0.87
N PHE A 78 27.74 -4.71 -2.09
CA PHE A 78 27.25 -3.61 -2.91
C PHE A 78 26.20 -2.79 -2.16
N ALA A 79 25.13 -3.43 -1.65
CA ALA A 79 24.10 -2.75 -0.90
C ALA A 79 24.62 -2.02 0.35
N SER A 80 25.61 -2.59 1.04
CA SER A 80 26.26 -1.95 2.18
C SER A 80 27.05 -0.69 1.78
N GLN A 81 27.77 -0.74 0.65
CA GLN A 81 28.49 0.42 0.12
C GLN A 81 27.53 1.50 -0.36
N ASP A 82 26.48 1.09 -1.05
CA ASP A 82 25.49 1.99 -1.59
C ASP A 82 24.67 2.70 -0.53
N THR A 83 24.22 2.00 0.51
CA THR A 83 23.47 2.57 1.62
C THR A 83 24.33 3.25 2.68
N GLY A 84 25.57 2.82 2.84
CA GLY A 84 26.43 3.14 3.99
C GLY A 84 26.05 2.40 5.27
N LEU A 85 25.12 1.43 5.20
CA LEU A 85 24.75 0.59 6.36
C LEU A 85 25.78 -0.54 6.53
N PRO A 86 26.28 -0.80 7.77
CA PRO A 86 27.32 -1.80 7.98
C PRO A 86 26.78 -3.22 7.92
N ILE A 87 27.55 -4.14 7.33
CA ILE A 87 27.34 -5.57 7.46
C ILE A 87 27.82 -6.00 8.85
N LYS A 88 26.91 -6.40 9.74
CA LYS A 88 27.23 -6.90 11.08
C LYS A 88 27.36 -8.43 11.11
N HIS A 89 26.57 -9.10 10.26
CA HIS A 89 26.54 -10.56 10.16
C HIS A 89 26.31 -10.99 8.71
N SER A 90 26.77 -12.20 8.36
CA SER A 90 26.36 -12.84 7.11
C SER A 90 24.86 -13.14 7.12
N VAL A 91 24.23 -13.07 5.94
CA VAL A 91 22.82 -13.41 5.76
C VAL A 91 22.72 -14.90 5.43
N LYS A 92 21.85 -15.63 6.13
CA LYS A 92 21.53 -17.00 5.81
C LYS A 92 20.77 -17.05 4.49
N LYS A 93 20.92 -18.14 3.75
CA LYS A 93 20.40 -18.32 2.39
C LYS A 93 19.57 -19.58 2.34
N ALA A 94 18.42 -19.54 1.71
CA ALA A 94 17.61 -20.69 1.40
C ALA A 94 17.10 -20.63 -0.04
N MET A 95 16.97 -21.79 -0.69
CA MET A 95 16.20 -21.94 -1.90
C MET A 95 14.84 -22.50 -1.52
N VAL A 96 13.76 -21.91 -2.00
CA VAL A 96 12.39 -22.32 -1.69
C VAL A 96 11.61 -22.60 -2.97
N SER A 97 10.76 -23.61 -2.90
CA SER A 97 9.84 -24.00 -3.96
C SER A 97 8.55 -23.15 -3.91
N ARG A 98 7.81 -23.16 -5.02
CA ARG A 98 6.48 -22.52 -5.07
C ARG A 98 5.54 -23.03 -3.98
N GLU A 99 5.53 -24.33 -3.74
CA GLU A 99 4.70 -24.97 -2.70
C GLU A 99 5.06 -24.49 -1.28
N GLU A 100 6.36 -24.33 -1.00
CA GLU A 100 6.84 -23.78 0.28
C GLU A 100 6.42 -22.31 0.44
N VAL A 101 6.47 -21.51 -0.62
CA VAL A 101 5.99 -20.12 -0.60
C VAL A 101 4.48 -20.06 -0.41
N GLU A 102 3.70 -20.87 -1.11
CA GLU A 102 2.24 -20.94 -0.94
C GLU A 102 1.87 -21.37 0.50
N THR A 103 2.62 -22.32 1.05
CA THR A 103 2.45 -22.75 2.45
C THR A 103 2.77 -21.61 3.41
N TYR A 104 3.87 -20.91 3.21
CA TYR A 104 4.27 -19.78 4.05
C TYR A 104 3.23 -18.64 3.99
N ILE A 105 2.73 -18.30 2.81
CA ILE A 105 1.64 -17.33 2.65
C ILE A 105 0.39 -17.81 3.40
N GLY A 106 -0.02 -19.05 3.16
CA GLY A 106 -1.18 -19.65 3.83
C GLY A 106 -1.07 -19.62 5.35
N ASP A 107 0.11 -19.89 5.89
CA ASP A 107 0.34 -19.87 7.35
C ASP A 107 0.23 -18.45 7.95
N LYS A 108 0.61 -17.41 7.21
CA LYS A 108 0.42 -16.00 7.63
C LYS A 108 -1.05 -15.62 7.77
N PHE A 109 -1.96 -16.25 7.02
CA PHE A 109 -3.39 -15.97 7.06
C PHE A 109 -4.21 -16.97 7.90
N LYS A 110 -3.55 -17.95 8.52
CA LYS A 110 -4.24 -18.96 9.36
C LYS A 110 -4.57 -18.49 10.78
N ASP A 111 -3.95 -17.42 11.26
CA ASP A 111 -4.25 -16.88 12.58
C ASP A 111 -5.69 -16.33 12.60
N ASP A 112 -6.54 -16.89 13.45
CA ASP A 112 -7.95 -16.47 13.57
C ASP A 112 -8.09 -15.00 13.93
N VAL A 113 -7.16 -14.41 14.67
CA VAL A 113 -7.17 -12.99 15.03
C VAL A 113 -6.95 -12.13 13.79
N ASP A 114 -5.97 -12.48 12.97
CA ASP A 114 -5.68 -11.76 11.73
C ASP A 114 -6.80 -11.92 10.71
N ARG A 115 -7.38 -13.12 10.58
CA ARG A 115 -8.54 -13.37 9.70
C ARG A 115 -9.74 -12.51 10.07
N ILE A 116 -10.13 -12.50 11.35
CA ILE A 116 -11.25 -11.67 11.83
C ILE A 116 -10.97 -10.18 11.58
N ARG A 117 -9.74 -9.74 11.77
CA ARG A 117 -9.31 -8.36 11.53
C ARG A 117 -9.43 -7.99 10.05
N PHE A 118 -9.01 -8.87 9.14
CA PHE A 118 -9.17 -8.67 7.70
C PHE A 118 -10.63 -8.58 7.27
N GLU A 119 -11.48 -9.50 7.76
CA GLU A 119 -12.92 -9.49 7.49
C GLU A 119 -13.59 -8.18 7.96
N ARG A 120 -13.19 -7.66 9.14
CA ARG A 120 -13.69 -6.39 9.67
C ARG A 120 -13.22 -5.19 8.84
N SER A 121 -11.94 -5.13 8.52
CA SER A 121 -11.38 -4.07 7.67
C SER A 121 -12.00 -4.08 6.27
N GLU A 122 -12.22 -5.25 5.68
CA GLU A 122 -12.93 -5.38 4.40
C GLU A 122 -14.32 -4.74 4.44
N LEU A 123 -15.10 -5.00 5.51
CA LEU A 123 -16.43 -4.40 5.65
C LEU A 123 -16.39 -2.88 5.80
N VAL A 124 -15.42 -2.35 6.52
CA VAL A 124 -15.21 -0.90 6.64
C VAL A 124 -14.83 -0.29 5.29
N LEU A 125 -13.93 -0.92 4.55
CA LEU A 125 -13.54 -0.47 3.21
C LEU A 125 -14.72 -0.50 2.23
N LYS A 126 -15.56 -1.53 2.28
CA LYS A 126 -16.82 -1.61 1.53
C LYS A 126 -17.79 -0.49 1.94
N LYS A 127 -17.81 -0.12 3.22
CA LYS A 127 -18.64 0.96 3.72
C LYS A 127 -18.18 2.33 3.23
N PHE A 128 -16.87 2.56 3.15
CA PHE A 128 -16.30 3.73 2.48
C PHE A 128 -16.47 3.71 0.95
N GLY A 129 -16.89 2.56 0.37
CA GLY A 129 -17.01 2.35 -1.07
C GLY A 129 -15.67 2.19 -1.78
N LEU A 130 -14.60 1.93 -1.04
CA LEU A 130 -13.24 1.72 -1.57
C LEU A 130 -13.02 0.29 -2.05
N LEU A 131 -13.86 -0.65 -1.62
CA LEU A 131 -13.95 -2.00 -2.17
C LEU A 131 -15.38 -2.28 -2.67
N PRO A 132 -15.54 -2.97 -3.81
CA PRO A 132 -16.84 -3.45 -4.25
C PRO A 132 -17.50 -4.36 -3.20
N ARG A 133 -18.82 -4.29 -3.04
CA ARG A 133 -19.52 -5.07 -2.00
C ARG A 133 -19.34 -6.57 -2.10
N GLN A 134 -19.14 -7.11 -3.32
CA GLN A 134 -18.92 -8.54 -3.59
C GLN A 134 -17.44 -8.94 -3.54
N PHE A 135 -16.53 -8.01 -3.28
CA PHE A 135 -15.10 -8.28 -3.26
C PHE A 135 -14.73 -9.16 -2.06
N ASN A 136 -13.82 -10.11 -2.24
CA ASN A 136 -13.23 -10.91 -1.18
C ASN A 136 -11.75 -10.55 -1.07
N LEU A 137 -11.41 -9.76 -0.06
CA LEU A 137 -10.06 -9.25 0.16
C LEU A 137 -9.07 -10.37 0.49
N HIS A 138 -9.47 -11.32 1.34
CA HIS A 138 -8.63 -12.44 1.74
C HIS A 138 -8.23 -13.31 0.54
N ASP A 139 -9.21 -13.76 -0.26
CA ASP A 139 -8.93 -14.60 -1.42
C ASP A 139 -8.12 -13.87 -2.49
N PHE A 140 -8.38 -12.57 -2.65
CA PHE A 140 -7.62 -11.74 -3.57
C PHE A 140 -6.15 -11.65 -3.17
N LEU A 141 -5.85 -11.39 -1.88
CA LEU A 141 -4.49 -11.26 -1.39
C LEU A 141 -3.69 -12.56 -1.48
N ILE A 142 -4.29 -13.69 -1.16
CA ILE A 142 -3.62 -14.99 -1.30
C ILE A 142 -3.22 -15.23 -2.76
N LYS A 143 -4.13 -14.97 -3.71
CA LYS A 143 -3.86 -15.14 -5.14
C LYS A 143 -2.78 -14.16 -5.63
N LEU A 144 -2.88 -12.90 -5.21
CA LEU A 144 -1.93 -11.88 -5.59
C LEU A 144 -0.52 -12.21 -5.11
N LEU A 145 -0.38 -12.62 -3.86
CA LEU A 145 0.91 -13.01 -3.29
C LEU A 145 1.50 -14.22 -4.00
N GLY A 146 0.68 -15.23 -4.31
CA GLY A 146 1.13 -16.41 -5.08
C GLY A 146 1.58 -16.08 -6.51
N GLU A 147 1.03 -15.02 -7.14
CA GLU A 147 1.42 -14.58 -8.49
C GLU A 147 2.73 -13.77 -8.48
N GLN A 148 2.97 -12.99 -7.45
CA GLN A 148 3.89 -11.84 -7.52
C GLN A 148 5.19 -12.00 -6.72
N VAL A 149 5.35 -13.04 -5.90
CA VAL A 149 6.58 -13.24 -5.12
C VAL A 149 7.77 -13.55 -6.04
N ALA A 150 8.85 -12.76 -5.91
CA ALA A 150 10.10 -12.97 -6.64
C ALA A 150 11.30 -13.32 -5.72
N GLY A 151 11.14 -13.21 -4.41
CA GLY A 151 12.11 -13.47 -3.35
C GLY A 151 11.65 -12.76 -2.09
N TYR A 152 12.22 -13.09 -0.94
CA TYR A 152 11.91 -12.34 0.29
C TYR A 152 12.95 -12.56 1.39
N TYR A 153 13.15 -11.54 2.22
CA TYR A 153 13.91 -11.62 3.46
C TYR A 153 12.99 -11.90 4.65
N ASP A 154 13.26 -12.96 5.40
CA ASP A 154 12.55 -13.28 6.65
C ASP A 154 13.30 -12.64 7.83
N GLU A 155 12.77 -11.52 8.35
CA GLU A 155 13.40 -10.78 9.44
C GLU A 155 13.38 -11.54 10.77
N LYS A 156 12.49 -12.51 10.96
CA LYS A 156 12.45 -13.35 12.16
C LYS A 156 13.50 -14.45 12.12
N LYS A 157 13.69 -15.08 10.95
CA LYS A 157 14.67 -16.14 10.75
C LYS A 157 16.06 -15.65 10.32
N LYS A 158 16.14 -14.37 9.87
CA LYS A 158 17.35 -13.73 9.30
C LYS A 158 17.87 -14.48 8.08
N ILE A 159 16.96 -14.85 7.18
CA ILE A 159 17.20 -15.66 5.98
C ILE A 159 16.68 -14.93 4.75
N ILE A 160 17.50 -14.86 3.69
CA ILE A 160 17.01 -14.55 2.35
C ILE A 160 16.52 -15.81 1.66
N ASN A 161 15.29 -15.80 1.17
CA ASN A 161 14.64 -16.89 0.46
C ASN A 161 14.61 -16.58 -1.03
N LEU A 162 15.33 -17.40 -1.81
CA LEU A 162 15.44 -17.32 -3.26
C LEU A 162 14.55 -18.39 -3.88
N LEU A 163 14.00 -18.13 -5.06
CA LEU A 163 12.97 -18.97 -5.65
C LEU A 163 13.56 -19.94 -6.68
N ASP A 164 13.19 -21.22 -6.61
CA ASP A 164 13.73 -22.27 -7.47
C ASP A 164 13.16 -22.27 -8.90
N TRP A 165 12.18 -21.37 -9.18
CA TRP A 165 11.51 -21.24 -10.49
C TRP A 165 11.74 -19.91 -11.21
N VAL A 166 12.50 -18.99 -10.64
CA VAL A 166 12.79 -17.67 -11.20
C VAL A 166 14.22 -17.68 -11.77
N ALA A 167 14.40 -17.22 -13.02
CA ALA A 167 15.70 -17.19 -13.67
C ALA A 167 16.74 -16.37 -12.87
N LEU A 168 18.01 -16.80 -12.91
CA LEU A 168 19.12 -16.22 -12.12
C LEU A 168 19.26 -14.72 -12.30
N ASP A 169 19.23 -14.25 -13.54
CA ASP A 169 19.44 -12.82 -13.86
C ASP A 169 18.30 -11.95 -13.36
N MET A 170 17.09 -12.52 -13.26
CA MET A 170 15.93 -11.85 -12.69
C MET A 170 16.03 -11.76 -11.16
N GLN A 171 16.68 -12.71 -10.49
CA GLN A 171 16.80 -12.72 -9.05
C GLN A 171 17.88 -11.76 -8.51
N LYS A 172 18.93 -11.45 -9.28
CA LYS A 172 20.02 -10.58 -8.80
C LYS A 172 19.55 -9.18 -8.35
N PRO A 173 18.74 -8.44 -9.15
CA PRO A 173 18.20 -7.16 -8.70
C PRO A 173 17.28 -7.29 -7.49
N VAL A 174 16.46 -8.37 -7.44
CA VAL A 174 15.61 -8.68 -6.27
C VAL A 174 16.47 -8.93 -5.03
N MET A 175 17.57 -9.66 -5.17
CA MET A 175 18.51 -9.85 -4.07
C MET A 175 19.07 -8.53 -3.55
N ALA A 176 19.34 -7.54 -4.42
CA ALA A 176 19.80 -6.23 -3.98
C ALA A 176 18.75 -5.51 -3.10
N HIS A 177 17.49 -5.65 -3.47
CA HIS A 177 16.35 -5.17 -2.68
C HIS A 177 16.27 -5.90 -1.32
N GLU A 178 16.18 -7.22 -1.33
CA GLU A 178 16.01 -8.05 -0.13
C GLU A 178 17.19 -7.97 0.85
N LEU A 179 18.40 -7.86 0.33
CA LEU A 179 19.61 -7.68 1.14
C LEU A 179 19.69 -6.27 1.75
N THR A 180 19.02 -5.30 1.15
CA THR A 180 18.83 -3.99 1.80
C THR A 180 17.97 -4.12 3.04
N HIS A 181 16.89 -4.91 3.02
CA HIS A 181 16.11 -5.23 4.22
C HIS A 181 16.95 -5.95 5.28
N ALA A 182 17.84 -6.85 4.87
CA ALA A 182 18.78 -7.48 5.80
C ALA A 182 19.73 -6.46 6.47
N LEU A 183 20.21 -5.44 5.76
CA LEU A 183 21.04 -4.37 6.31
C LEU A 183 20.25 -3.43 7.21
N GLN A 184 19.02 -3.10 6.84
CA GLN A 184 18.09 -2.33 7.67
C GLN A 184 17.85 -3.06 8.99
N ASP A 185 17.56 -4.36 8.93
CA ASP A 185 17.32 -5.19 10.09
C ASP A 185 18.56 -5.28 10.99
N GLN A 186 19.73 -5.54 10.43
CA GLN A 186 20.99 -5.55 11.17
C GLN A 186 21.29 -4.20 11.82
N SER A 187 20.86 -3.09 11.21
CA SER A 187 21.16 -1.74 11.70
C SER A 187 20.15 -1.23 12.72
N PHE A 188 18.88 -1.57 12.58
CA PHE A 188 17.76 -0.95 13.29
C PHE A 188 16.87 -1.94 14.05
N ASP A 189 17.06 -3.26 13.91
CA ASP A 189 16.25 -4.32 14.55
C ASP A 189 14.76 -4.21 14.21
N LEU A 190 14.43 -4.61 12.97
CA LEU A 190 13.08 -4.46 12.40
C LEU A 190 12.02 -5.21 13.20
N ASP A 191 12.33 -6.40 13.69
CA ASP A 191 11.42 -7.20 14.51
C ASP A 191 11.04 -6.46 15.81
N LYS A 192 11.99 -5.80 16.44
CA LYS A 192 11.72 -4.98 17.64
C LYS A 192 10.90 -3.73 17.31
N MET A 193 11.13 -3.14 16.14
CA MET A 193 10.44 -1.93 15.69
C MET A 193 8.95 -2.18 15.46
N THR A 194 8.57 -3.32 14.89
CA THR A 194 7.18 -3.69 14.58
C THR A 194 6.44 -4.30 15.78
N LYS A 195 7.15 -4.90 16.71
CA LYS A 195 6.58 -5.66 17.84
C LYS A 195 5.59 -4.87 18.70
N LYS A 196 5.88 -3.59 18.94
CA LYS A 196 5.00 -2.71 19.71
C LYS A 196 3.67 -2.45 18.97
N ASP A 197 3.74 -2.29 17.66
CA ASP A 197 2.56 -2.05 16.84
C ASP A 197 1.71 -3.34 16.75
N GLU A 198 2.35 -4.50 16.60
CA GLU A 198 1.68 -5.80 16.66
C GLU A 198 0.94 -6.01 18.00
N GLU A 199 1.54 -5.58 19.13
CA GLU A 199 0.86 -5.65 20.43
C GLU A 199 -0.37 -4.75 20.52
N ILE A 200 -0.31 -3.54 19.95
CA ILE A 200 -1.45 -2.62 19.88
C ILE A 200 -2.54 -3.21 18.98
N GLU A 201 -2.16 -3.72 17.83
CA GLU A 201 -3.06 -4.34 16.86
C GLU A 201 -3.77 -5.57 17.44
N LYS A 202 -3.10 -6.40 18.22
CA LYS A 202 -3.69 -7.56 18.91
C LYS A 202 -4.75 -7.18 19.95
N ARG A 203 -4.64 -5.99 20.57
CA ARG A 203 -5.69 -5.45 21.47
C ARG A 203 -6.95 -5.05 20.70
N GLY A 204 -6.80 -4.80 19.39
CA GLY A 204 -7.90 -4.45 18.51
C GLY A 204 -8.55 -3.10 18.82
N PRO A 205 -9.82 -2.91 18.43
CA PRO A 205 -10.52 -1.62 18.49
C PRO A 205 -11.03 -1.21 19.87
N GLU A 206 -10.67 -1.91 20.95
CA GLU A 206 -10.95 -1.51 22.32
C GLU A 206 -10.23 -0.19 22.70
N ASP A 207 -9.05 0.04 22.14
CA ASP A 207 -8.33 1.32 22.21
C ASP A 207 -8.18 1.95 20.81
N PRO A 208 -9.22 2.62 20.31
CA PRO A 208 -9.21 3.18 18.96
C PRO A 208 -8.10 4.20 18.78
N ASN A 209 -7.76 4.97 19.80
CA ASN A 209 -6.74 6.01 19.70
C ASN A 209 -5.32 5.43 19.65
N ALA A 210 -5.07 4.25 20.18
CA ALA A 210 -3.82 3.55 20.00
C ALA A 210 -3.65 3.10 18.55
N LEU A 211 -4.70 2.51 17.95
CA LEU A 211 -4.71 2.11 16.55
C LEU A 211 -4.51 3.31 15.60
N ILE A 212 -5.25 4.41 15.82
CA ILE A 212 -5.13 5.64 15.03
C ILE A 212 -3.69 6.17 15.04
N LYS A 213 -2.97 6.10 16.15
CA LYS A 213 -1.59 6.58 16.26
C LYS A 213 -0.60 5.78 15.46
N ILE A 214 -0.77 4.44 15.38
CA ILE A 214 0.19 3.58 14.71
C ILE A 214 -0.07 3.41 13.22
N ASP A 215 -1.30 3.60 12.75
CA ASP A 215 -1.74 3.27 11.41
C ASP A 215 -0.96 4.07 10.34
N GLU A 216 -0.97 5.39 10.41
CA GLU A 216 -0.21 6.24 9.49
C GLU A 216 1.31 6.09 9.65
N GLN A 217 1.79 5.90 10.90
CA GLN A 217 3.22 5.64 11.15
C GLN A 217 3.70 4.36 10.49
N SER A 218 2.89 3.31 10.53
CA SER A 218 3.19 2.04 9.88
C SER A 218 3.32 2.20 8.37
N THR A 219 2.38 2.92 7.73
CA THR A 219 2.44 3.22 6.30
C THR A 219 3.69 4.00 5.91
N ALA A 220 3.98 5.05 6.65
CA ALA A 220 5.16 5.87 6.38
C ALA A 220 6.46 5.07 6.57
N ARG A 221 6.53 4.21 7.59
CA ARG A 221 7.66 3.31 7.84
C ARG A 221 7.86 2.33 6.68
N THR A 222 6.79 1.67 6.22
CA THR A 222 6.86 0.78 5.06
C THR A 222 7.39 1.52 3.84
N ALA A 223 6.89 2.73 3.58
CA ALA A 223 7.35 3.52 2.43
C ALA A 223 8.84 3.90 2.52
N ILE A 224 9.39 4.13 3.72
CA ILE A 224 10.82 4.37 3.88
C ILE A 224 11.61 3.11 3.55
N MET A 225 11.21 1.98 4.12
CA MET A 225 11.97 0.75 4.02
C MET A 225 12.00 0.23 2.58
N GLU A 226 10.83 0.18 1.95
CA GLU A 226 10.71 -0.21 0.56
C GLU A 226 11.35 0.81 -0.38
N GLY A 227 11.21 2.11 -0.09
CA GLY A 227 11.84 3.17 -0.86
C GLY A 227 13.37 3.09 -0.85
N GLN A 228 13.98 2.78 0.30
CA GLN A 228 15.43 2.55 0.41
C GLN A 228 15.85 1.32 -0.42
N ALA A 229 15.12 0.22 -0.30
CA ALA A 229 15.39 -1.00 -1.03
C ALA A 229 15.24 -0.81 -2.56
N MET A 230 14.26 0.01 -3.00
CA MET A 230 14.09 0.38 -4.41
C MET A 230 15.22 1.23 -4.97
N ILE A 231 15.79 2.12 -4.19
CA ILE A 231 16.98 2.88 -4.60
C ILE A 231 18.14 1.91 -4.87
N VAL A 232 18.42 1.00 -3.93
CA VAL A 232 19.51 0.02 -4.08
C VAL A 232 19.26 -0.94 -5.25
N PHE A 233 18.02 -1.38 -5.44
CA PHE A 233 17.61 -2.17 -6.60
C PHE A 233 17.97 -1.43 -7.91
N ALA A 234 17.56 -0.17 -8.04
CA ALA A 234 17.78 0.60 -9.24
C ALA A 234 19.26 0.95 -9.45
N ASP A 235 19.99 1.26 -8.39
CA ASP A 235 21.43 1.50 -8.44
C ASP A 235 22.19 0.22 -8.85
N PHE A 236 21.75 -0.95 -8.35
CA PHE A 236 22.29 -2.24 -8.79
C PHE A 236 22.08 -2.46 -10.28
N VAL A 237 20.86 -2.26 -10.79
CA VAL A 237 20.56 -2.38 -12.22
C VAL A 237 21.42 -1.44 -13.05
N LEU A 238 21.54 -0.16 -12.67
CA LEU A 238 22.38 0.82 -13.38
C LEU A 238 23.86 0.44 -13.43
N ASN A 239 24.38 -0.17 -12.37
CA ASN A 239 25.79 -0.54 -12.29
C ASN A 239 26.11 -1.89 -12.97
N THR A 240 25.10 -2.69 -13.30
CA THR A 240 25.25 -4.00 -13.98
C THR A 240 24.82 -4.00 -15.45
N MET A 241 24.10 -2.97 -15.93
CA MET A 241 23.59 -2.87 -17.30
C MET A 241 24.68 -2.94 -18.41
N ASP A 242 25.90 -2.50 -18.14
CA ASP A 242 26.98 -2.43 -19.12
C ASP A 242 27.80 -3.75 -19.24
N GLY A 243 27.26 -4.87 -18.76
CA GLY A 243 27.94 -6.17 -18.89
C GLY A 243 29.11 -6.35 -17.91
N GLY A 244 29.07 -5.72 -16.76
CA GLY A 244 30.04 -5.88 -15.66
C GLY A 244 30.10 -7.29 -15.04
N ASP A 245 29.36 -8.23 -15.61
CA ASP A 245 29.32 -9.65 -15.21
C ASP A 245 30.45 -10.51 -15.76
N SER A 246 31.32 -9.94 -16.62
CA SER A 246 32.41 -10.69 -17.25
C SER A 246 33.64 -10.73 -16.33
N CYS A 247 33.54 -11.45 -15.25
CA CYS A 247 34.71 -11.87 -14.49
C CYS A 247 34.96 -13.36 -14.75
N ASP A 248 35.96 -13.61 -15.63
CA ASP A 248 36.49 -14.94 -15.84
C ASP A 248 37.26 -15.38 -14.60
N GLY A 249 36.70 -16.27 -13.81
CA GLY A 249 37.41 -16.91 -12.70
C GLY A 249 36.54 -17.16 -11.45
N ASP A 250 37.01 -18.04 -10.58
CA ASP A 250 36.38 -18.46 -9.33
C ASP A 250 36.26 -17.37 -8.25
N ALA A 251 36.79 -16.18 -8.48
CA ALA A 251 36.74 -15.05 -7.57
C ALA A 251 35.58 -14.11 -7.92
N PRO A 252 34.76 -13.73 -6.93
CA PRO A 252 33.66 -12.80 -7.15
C PRO A 252 34.16 -11.41 -7.52
N CYS A 253 33.73 -10.89 -8.67
CA CYS A 253 33.97 -9.51 -9.03
C CYS A 253 33.25 -8.54 -8.12
N PRO A 254 33.92 -7.49 -7.64
CA PRO A 254 33.23 -6.41 -6.98
C PRO A 254 32.33 -5.68 -7.96
N ILE A 255 31.03 -5.58 -7.61
CA ILE A 255 30.08 -4.76 -8.36
C ILE A 255 30.50 -3.29 -8.15
N PRO A 256 30.75 -2.51 -9.21
CA PRO A 256 31.16 -1.14 -9.05
C PRO A 256 30.00 -0.28 -8.52
N ASP A 257 30.16 0.42 -7.42
CA ASP A 257 29.24 1.48 -6.94
C ASP A 257 29.67 2.82 -7.54
N LYS A 258 29.37 3.04 -8.83
CA LYS A 258 29.80 4.23 -9.58
C LYS A 258 28.65 5.12 -10.05
N ARG A 259 27.43 4.59 -10.08
CA ARG A 259 26.24 5.27 -10.61
C ARG A 259 25.13 5.18 -9.58
N SER A 260 24.45 6.28 -9.36
CA SER A 260 23.23 6.30 -8.57
C SER A 260 22.07 6.88 -9.36
N VAL A 261 20.87 6.38 -9.14
CA VAL A 261 19.63 6.87 -9.76
C VAL A 261 19.41 8.36 -9.53
N VAL A 262 19.93 8.92 -8.46
CA VAL A 262 19.81 10.35 -8.16
C VAL A 262 20.57 11.22 -9.18
N ASP A 263 21.56 10.66 -9.85
CA ASP A 263 22.30 11.32 -10.95
C ASP A 263 21.49 11.29 -12.25
N PHE A 264 20.45 10.47 -12.31
CA PHE A 264 19.59 10.26 -13.47
C PHE A 264 18.10 10.46 -13.12
N PRO A 265 17.64 11.66 -12.74
CA PRO A 265 16.26 11.89 -12.29
C PRO A 265 15.20 11.39 -13.27
N LYS A 266 15.47 11.52 -14.58
CA LYS A 266 14.58 10.99 -15.64
C LYS A 266 14.46 9.47 -15.62
N PHE A 267 15.46 8.75 -15.13
CA PHE A 267 15.41 7.30 -14.99
C PHE A 267 14.45 6.90 -13.87
N VAL A 268 14.48 7.59 -12.74
CA VAL A 268 13.49 7.40 -11.66
C VAL A 268 12.08 7.66 -12.17
N ASP A 269 11.86 8.78 -12.85
CA ASP A 269 10.55 9.11 -13.42
C ASP A 269 10.10 8.08 -14.48
N LEU A 270 11.03 7.57 -15.28
CA LEU A 270 10.75 6.53 -16.26
C LEU A 270 10.35 5.21 -15.59
N MET A 271 11.11 4.77 -14.59
CA MET A 271 10.78 3.57 -13.82
C MET A 271 9.40 3.69 -13.16
N LEU A 272 9.14 4.79 -12.47
CA LEU A 272 7.86 5.05 -11.82
C LEU A 272 6.72 5.12 -12.85
N GLY A 273 6.95 5.78 -13.99
CA GLY A 273 5.97 5.89 -15.05
C GLY A 273 5.68 4.57 -15.79
N GLN A 274 6.59 3.61 -15.76
CA GLN A 274 6.33 2.26 -16.25
C GLN A 274 5.46 1.48 -15.27
N MET A 275 5.73 1.56 -13.97
CA MET A 275 4.90 0.94 -12.93
C MET A 275 3.44 1.46 -12.95
N ASP A 276 3.24 2.74 -13.30
CA ASP A 276 1.91 3.35 -13.38
C ASP A 276 1.18 3.05 -14.71
N LYS A 277 1.89 2.72 -15.79
CA LYS A 277 1.32 2.64 -17.16
C LYS A 277 1.01 1.24 -17.67
N GLU A 278 1.62 0.23 -17.13
CA GLU A 278 1.36 -1.13 -17.59
C GLU A 278 0.01 -1.63 -17.07
N LYS A 279 -1.04 -1.38 -17.86
CA LYS A 279 -2.27 -2.17 -17.77
C LYS A 279 -1.99 -3.51 -18.44
N GLY A 280 -1.51 -4.44 -17.66
CA GLY A 280 -1.37 -5.84 -18.03
C GLY A 280 -2.62 -6.65 -17.66
N ASP A 281 -2.54 -7.95 -17.85
CA ASP A 281 -3.57 -8.90 -17.41
C ASP A 281 -3.32 -9.41 -15.97
N SER A 282 -2.41 -8.77 -15.20
CA SER A 282 -2.09 -9.19 -13.84
C SER A 282 -3.26 -8.97 -12.88
N LEU A 283 -3.28 -9.73 -11.78
CA LEU A 283 -4.29 -9.53 -10.73
C LEU A 283 -4.22 -8.11 -10.14
N LEU A 284 -3.02 -7.53 -10.03
CA LEU A 284 -2.83 -6.18 -9.50
C LEU A 284 -3.42 -5.12 -10.43
N ASP A 285 -3.25 -5.26 -11.76
CA ASP A 285 -3.78 -4.30 -12.74
C ASP A 285 -5.31 -4.24 -12.73
N ASN A 286 -5.94 -5.38 -12.41
CA ASN A 286 -7.38 -5.53 -12.30
C ASN A 286 -7.91 -5.35 -10.87
N ALA A 287 -7.05 -4.99 -9.92
CA ALA A 287 -7.43 -4.75 -8.53
C ALA A 287 -8.29 -3.48 -8.38
N PRO A 288 -9.15 -3.41 -7.35
CA PRO A 288 -9.75 -2.15 -6.93
C PRO A 288 -8.69 -1.05 -6.73
N LEU A 289 -9.06 0.20 -7.06
CA LEU A 289 -8.14 1.33 -7.02
C LEU A 289 -7.38 1.44 -5.69
N LEU A 290 -8.08 1.25 -4.57
CA LEU A 290 -7.47 1.25 -3.24
C LEU A 290 -6.30 0.27 -3.15
N LEU A 291 -6.52 -0.99 -3.51
CA LEU A 291 -5.50 -2.03 -3.36
C LEU A 291 -4.31 -1.76 -4.28
N ARG A 292 -4.57 -1.36 -5.52
CA ARG A 292 -3.49 -1.01 -6.45
C ARG A 292 -2.64 0.15 -5.93
N GLU A 293 -3.26 1.25 -5.51
CA GLU A 293 -2.54 2.43 -5.03
C GLU A 293 -1.81 2.16 -3.70
N GLU A 294 -2.44 1.47 -2.73
CA GLU A 294 -1.80 1.16 -1.44
C GLU A 294 -0.64 0.18 -1.59
N LEU A 295 -0.77 -0.82 -2.46
CA LEU A 295 0.26 -1.83 -2.65
C LEU A 295 1.50 -1.28 -3.38
N ILE A 296 1.30 -0.35 -4.32
CA ILE A 296 2.40 0.28 -5.08
C ILE A 296 3.03 1.46 -4.33
N PHE A 297 2.29 2.11 -3.46
CA PHE A 297 2.73 3.32 -2.74
C PHE A 297 4.10 3.23 -2.07
N PRO A 298 4.42 2.17 -1.29
CA PRO A 298 5.73 2.06 -0.63
C PRO A 298 6.89 2.07 -1.63
N TYR A 299 6.72 1.41 -2.75
CA TYR A 299 7.75 1.28 -3.80
C TYR A 299 7.94 2.58 -4.58
N THR A 300 6.84 3.14 -5.08
CA THR A 300 6.90 4.31 -5.97
C THR A 300 7.10 5.61 -5.20
N ARG A 301 6.24 5.90 -4.24
CA ARG A 301 6.31 7.13 -3.46
C ARG A 301 7.43 7.07 -2.43
N GLY A 302 7.69 5.88 -1.84
CA GLY A 302 8.85 5.65 -1.00
C GLY A 302 10.16 5.89 -1.73
N MET A 303 10.36 5.31 -2.93
CA MET A 303 11.54 5.57 -3.75
C MET A 303 11.72 7.06 -4.07
N LYS A 304 10.64 7.74 -4.47
CA LYS A 304 10.66 9.18 -4.74
C LYS A 304 11.04 9.98 -3.50
N PHE A 305 10.49 9.65 -2.34
CA PHE A 305 10.83 10.28 -1.07
C PHE A 305 12.31 10.09 -0.72
N ILE A 306 12.83 8.85 -0.77
CA ILE A 306 14.23 8.56 -0.47
C ILE A 306 15.18 9.24 -1.47
N SER A 307 14.83 9.29 -2.77
CA SER A 307 15.63 10.02 -3.77
C SER A 307 15.73 11.52 -3.43
N GLN A 308 14.66 12.15 -2.94
CA GLN A 308 14.70 13.54 -2.49
C GLN A 308 15.60 13.73 -1.25
N LEU A 309 15.60 12.77 -0.33
CA LEU A 309 16.51 12.82 0.82
C LEU A 309 17.98 12.64 0.41
N LEU A 310 18.25 11.76 -0.56
CA LEU A 310 19.59 11.59 -1.13
C LEU A 310 20.10 12.90 -1.76
N ILE A 311 19.28 13.55 -2.58
CA ILE A 311 19.61 14.84 -3.20
C ILE A 311 19.89 15.92 -2.15
N LYS A 312 19.12 15.95 -1.06
CA LYS A 312 19.22 17.01 -0.02
C LYS A 312 20.31 16.80 1.01
N GLY A 313 20.64 15.56 1.37
CA GLY A 313 21.53 15.27 2.49
C GLY A 313 22.34 13.98 2.36
N GLY A 314 22.41 13.41 1.14
CA GLY A 314 23.18 12.22 0.82
C GLY A 314 22.75 10.97 1.58
N LYS A 315 23.57 9.93 1.46
CA LYS A 315 23.31 8.60 2.06
C LYS A 315 23.02 8.67 3.57
N GLN A 316 23.69 9.57 4.29
CA GLN A 316 23.48 9.74 5.73
C GLN A 316 22.04 10.16 6.08
N LEU A 317 21.44 11.08 5.32
CA LEU A 317 20.06 11.49 5.54
C LEU A 317 19.08 10.39 5.10
N ALA A 318 19.31 9.81 3.93
CA ALA A 318 18.39 8.89 3.27
C ALA A 318 18.33 7.49 3.91
N PHE A 319 19.45 6.98 4.47
CA PHE A 319 19.51 5.60 5.00
C PHE A 319 19.67 5.53 6.52
N THR A 320 20.17 6.59 7.18
CA THR A 320 20.41 6.52 8.62
C THR A 320 19.52 7.49 9.41
N LYS A 321 19.56 8.79 9.10
CA LYS A 321 18.82 9.79 9.89
C LYS A 321 17.33 9.66 9.75
N VAL A 322 16.82 9.26 8.56
CA VAL A 322 15.39 9.01 8.35
C VAL A 322 14.87 7.89 9.26
N MET A 323 15.67 6.86 9.49
CA MET A 323 15.33 5.77 10.41
C MET A 323 15.33 6.19 11.89
N GLN A 324 16.07 7.23 12.25
CA GLN A 324 16.11 7.81 13.60
C GLN A 324 14.95 8.79 13.84
N ARG A 325 14.48 9.47 12.81
CA ARG A 325 13.33 10.36 12.79
C ARG A 325 12.43 9.99 11.63
N MET A 326 11.64 8.93 11.81
CA MET A 326 10.73 8.48 10.77
C MET A 326 9.60 9.49 10.54
N PRO A 327 9.13 9.65 9.28
CA PRO A 327 7.83 10.25 9.01
C PRO A 327 6.74 9.55 9.79
N THR A 328 5.72 10.30 10.16
CA THR A 328 4.61 9.81 10.97
C THR A 328 3.31 9.67 10.17
N THR A 329 3.31 10.15 8.93
CA THR A 329 2.14 10.12 8.06
C THR A 329 2.53 9.91 6.60
N SER A 330 1.60 9.36 5.81
CA SER A 330 1.69 9.28 4.35
C SER A 330 1.86 10.66 3.69
N ARG A 331 1.39 11.74 4.36
CA ARG A 331 1.60 13.12 3.92
C ARG A 331 3.08 13.48 3.76
N GLU A 332 3.90 13.13 4.76
CA GLU A 332 5.33 13.43 4.73
C GLU A 332 6.06 12.66 3.61
N ILE A 333 5.57 11.48 3.24
CA ILE A 333 6.06 10.70 2.09
C ILE A 333 5.65 11.35 0.76
N LEU A 334 4.38 11.76 0.66
CA LEU A 334 3.83 12.40 -0.55
C LEU A 334 4.38 13.82 -0.77
N GLN A 335 4.75 14.50 0.31
CA GLN A 335 5.27 15.86 0.35
C GLN A 335 6.58 15.91 1.15
N PRO A 336 7.71 15.48 0.56
CA PRO A 336 9.01 15.38 1.27
C PRO A 336 9.48 16.69 1.91
N GLU A 337 9.05 17.83 1.38
CA GLU A 337 9.32 19.16 1.95
C GLU A 337 8.70 19.36 3.33
N GLU A 338 7.58 18.70 3.64
CA GLU A 338 6.95 18.73 4.96
C GLU A 338 7.86 18.01 5.97
N TYR A 339 8.36 16.83 5.60
CA TYR A 339 9.31 16.08 6.42
C TYR A 339 10.60 16.86 6.63
N LEU A 340 11.20 17.40 5.56
CA LEU A 340 12.45 18.16 5.64
C LEU A 340 12.31 19.42 6.47
N ALA A 341 11.15 20.07 6.45
CA ALA A 341 10.84 21.23 7.28
C ALA A 341 10.42 20.88 8.72
N GLY A 342 10.30 19.58 9.06
CA GLY A 342 9.86 19.14 10.38
C GLY A 342 8.39 19.43 10.69
N ARG A 343 7.56 19.64 9.67
CA ARG A 343 6.12 19.89 9.84
C ARG A 343 5.38 18.57 9.93
N VAL A 344 4.84 18.29 11.10
CA VAL A 344 4.13 17.05 11.42
C VAL A 344 2.64 17.33 11.59
N VAL A 345 1.80 16.47 11.01
CA VAL A 345 0.36 16.45 11.28
C VAL A 345 0.10 15.48 12.43
N PRO A 346 -0.37 15.96 13.59
CA PRO A 346 -0.65 15.08 14.72
C PRO A 346 -1.87 14.17 14.42
N PRO A 347 -1.92 12.95 14.99
CA PRO A 347 -3.07 12.08 14.87
C PRO A 347 -4.36 12.79 15.33
N LEU A 348 -5.42 12.67 14.54
CA LEU A 348 -6.74 13.18 14.89
C LEU A 348 -7.44 12.19 15.83
N LEU A 349 -7.26 12.36 17.14
CA LEU A 349 -7.81 11.45 18.13
C LEU A 349 -9.33 11.61 18.27
N LEU A 350 -10.01 10.52 18.55
CA LEU A 350 -11.46 10.48 18.76
C LEU A 350 -11.81 10.57 20.27
N PRO A 351 -12.97 11.14 20.61
CA PRO A 351 -13.46 11.15 21.99
C PRO A 351 -13.82 9.76 22.49
N ASP A 352 -14.10 9.65 23.78
CA ASP A 352 -14.66 8.43 24.35
C ASP A 352 -16.12 8.23 23.87
N PHE A 353 -16.35 7.08 23.23
CA PHE A 353 -17.65 6.65 22.76
C PHE A 353 -18.22 5.49 23.61
N SER A 354 -17.86 5.41 24.90
CA SER A 354 -18.29 4.33 25.81
C SER A 354 -19.81 4.20 25.92
N PHE A 355 -20.58 5.28 25.66
CA PHE A 355 -22.05 5.25 25.62
C PHE A 355 -22.63 4.33 24.54
N LEU A 356 -21.81 3.92 23.53
CA LEU A 356 -22.21 2.95 22.51
C LEU A 356 -22.24 1.51 23.03
N LYS A 357 -21.55 1.20 24.13
CA LYS A 357 -21.32 -0.17 24.61
C LYS A 357 -22.60 -0.94 24.98
N ASN A 358 -23.73 -0.28 25.15
CA ASN A 358 -25.01 -0.98 25.45
C ASN A 358 -25.53 -1.72 24.21
N ASP A 359 -25.49 -1.07 23.04
CA ASP A 359 -26.12 -1.54 21.81
C ASP A 359 -25.11 -2.02 20.73
N PHE A 360 -23.86 -1.64 20.91
CA PHE A 360 -22.78 -1.89 19.94
C PHE A 360 -21.54 -2.49 20.62
N GLU A 361 -20.74 -3.15 19.81
CA GLU A 361 -19.40 -3.65 20.17
C GLU A 361 -18.34 -3.00 19.27
N PRO A 362 -17.12 -2.77 19.77
CA PRO A 362 -16.01 -2.29 18.94
C PRO A 362 -15.76 -3.22 17.76
N PHE A 363 -15.68 -2.66 16.55
CA PHE A 363 -15.53 -3.45 15.34
C PHE A 363 -14.20 -3.19 14.65
N ASP A 364 -13.89 -1.92 14.35
CA ASP A 364 -12.63 -1.49 13.76
C ASP A 364 -12.35 0.00 14.02
N ALA A 365 -11.08 0.40 13.97
CA ALA A 365 -10.67 1.80 14.08
C ALA A 365 -9.34 2.02 13.40
N GLY A 366 -9.09 3.24 12.92
CA GLY A 366 -7.82 3.58 12.29
C GLY A 366 -7.74 5.04 11.85
N ALA A 367 -6.61 5.40 11.31
CA ALA A 367 -6.41 6.66 10.63
C ALA A 367 -6.91 6.58 9.17
N VAL A 368 -7.28 7.75 8.63
CA VAL A 368 -7.51 7.95 7.20
C VAL A 368 -6.50 9.02 6.78
N GLY A 369 -5.38 8.60 6.21
CA GLY A 369 -4.26 9.45 5.85
C GLY A 369 -4.45 10.24 4.56
N GLN A 370 -3.45 11.03 4.19
CA GLN A 370 -3.50 11.75 2.92
C GLN A 370 -3.56 10.79 1.73
N LEU A 371 -2.88 9.64 1.78
CA LEU A 371 -2.96 8.60 0.76
C LEU A 371 -4.40 8.11 0.59
N ASP A 372 -5.03 7.71 1.69
CA ASP A 372 -6.41 7.18 1.69
C ASP A 372 -7.40 8.21 1.14
N VAL A 373 -7.23 9.48 1.54
CA VAL A 373 -8.06 10.58 1.03
C VAL A 373 -7.82 10.80 -0.46
N SER A 374 -6.57 10.73 -0.93
CA SER A 374 -6.27 10.83 -2.36
C SER A 374 -6.97 9.73 -3.15
N ILE A 375 -6.92 8.50 -2.67
CA ILE A 375 -7.58 7.34 -3.30
C ILE A 375 -9.11 7.51 -3.29
N LEU A 376 -9.69 7.93 -2.16
CA LEU A 376 -11.13 8.19 -2.06
C LEU A 376 -11.56 9.28 -3.03
N LEU A 377 -10.79 10.36 -3.15
CA LEU A 377 -11.08 11.43 -4.11
C LEU A 377 -10.97 10.93 -5.55
N LYS A 378 -9.91 10.20 -5.93
CA LYS A 378 -9.75 9.61 -7.26
C LYS A 378 -10.88 8.62 -7.61
N GLN A 379 -11.43 7.93 -6.62
CA GLN A 379 -12.55 7.01 -6.81
C GLN A 379 -13.84 7.73 -7.23
N TYR A 380 -14.08 8.95 -6.74
CA TYR A 380 -15.34 9.67 -6.86
C TYR A 380 -15.26 11.02 -7.58
N THR A 381 -14.07 11.41 -8.02
CA THR A 381 -13.86 12.66 -8.78
C THR A 381 -12.79 12.48 -9.85
N GLU A 382 -12.53 13.54 -10.59
CA GLU A 382 -11.41 13.60 -11.52
C GLU A 382 -10.07 13.67 -10.77
N GLU A 383 -9.02 13.07 -11.32
CA GLU A 383 -7.68 13.02 -10.74
C GLU A 383 -7.14 14.41 -10.38
N ALA A 384 -7.39 15.42 -11.23
CA ALA A 384 -6.99 16.79 -10.97
C ALA A 384 -7.60 17.39 -9.68
N VAL A 385 -8.82 16.97 -9.30
CA VAL A 385 -9.45 17.35 -8.03
C VAL A 385 -8.76 16.66 -6.87
N ALA A 386 -8.47 15.37 -7.00
CA ALA A 386 -7.77 14.59 -5.98
C ALA A 386 -6.36 15.16 -5.72
N ASP A 387 -5.60 15.47 -6.77
CA ASP A 387 -4.25 16.02 -6.69
C ASP A 387 -4.22 17.40 -6.02
N ARG A 388 -5.24 18.21 -6.23
CA ARG A 388 -5.35 19.55 -5.62
C ARG A 388 -5.85 19.51 -4.19
N LEU A 389 -6.82 18.64 -3.90
CA LEU A 389 -7.52 18.65 -2.61
C LEU A 389 -6.84 17.78 -1.54
N SER A 390 -6.28 16.61 -1.91
CA SER A 390 -5.65 15.73 -0.93
C SER A 390 -4.46 16.35 -0.18
N PRO A 391 -3.64 17.26 -0.76
CA PRO A 391 -2.61 17.99 -0.02
C PRO A 391 -3.13 18.92 1.08
N GLU A 392 -4.42 19.29 1.04
CA GLU A 392 -5.07 20.11 2.05
C GLU A 392 -5.49 19.30 3.30
N TRP A 393 -5.34 17.97 3.31
CA TRP A 393 -5.60 17.12 4.46
C TRP A 393 -4.72 17.49 5.68
N ARG A 394 -5.31 17.50 6.87
CA ARG A 394 -4.65 17.82 8.16
C ARG A 394 -5.04 16.84 9.28
N GLY A 395 -5.55 15.68 8.93
CA GLY A 395 -5.91 14.62 9.86
C GLY A 395 -7.20 13.91 9.45
N GLY A 396 -7.28 12.63 9.74
CA GLY A 396 -8.48 11.83 9.51
C GLY A 396 -8.46 10.57 10.35
N SER A 397 -9.63 10.20 10.89
CA SER A 397 -9.79 9.02 11.73
C SER A 397 -11.20 8.46 11.63
N TYR A 398 -11.31 7.16 11.77
CA TYR A 398 -12.62 6.49 11.84
C TYR A 398 -12.71 5.57 13.03
N TYR A 399 -13.94 5.33 13.46
CA TYR A 399 -14.31 4.29 14.38
C TYR A 399 -15.57 3.58 13.89
N ALA A 400 -15.47 2.27 13.78
CA ALA A 400 -16.56 1.40 13.37
C ALA A 400 -17.00 0.52 14.54
N VAL A 401 -18.31 0.28 14.63
CA VAL A 401 -18.92 -0.57 15.64
C VAL A 401 -19.91 -1.54 15.02
N GLY A 402 -19.97 -2.76 15.54
CA GLY A 402 -20.97 -3.76 15.14
C GLY A 402 -22.20 -3.68 16.03
N ARG A 403 -23.43 -3.84 15.50
CA ARG A 403 -24.65 -3.97 16.31
C ARG A 403 -24.63 -5.30 17.07
N LYS A 404 -24.85 -5.25 18.39
CA LYS A 404 -24.99 -6.46 19.19
C LYS A 404 -26.19 -7.29 18.75
N GLY A 405 -26.02 -8.61 18.70
CA GLY A 405 -27.08 -9.53 18.29
C GLY A 405 -27.35 -9.56 16.78
N ALA A 406 -26.60 -8.84 15.96
CA ALA A 406 -26.59 -9.06 14.52
C ALA A 406 -26.17 -10.52 14.26
N LYS A 407 -26.99 -11.26 13.50
CA LYS A 407 -26.68 -12.67 13.23
C LYS A 407 -25.35 -12.75 12.48
N PRO A 408 -24.39 -13.56 12.96
CA PRO A 408 -23.23 -13.88 12.17
C PRO A 408 -23.72 -14.74 10.99
N GLY A 409 -23.99 -14.18 9.87
CA GLY A 409 -24.56 -14.96 8.76
C GLY A 409 -24.62 -14.19 7.47
N ASP A 410 -24.41 -12.89 7.52
CA ASP A 410 -24.15 -12.09 6.33
C ASP A 410 -22.85 -11.29 6.59
N PRO A 411 -21.68 -11.94 6.46
CA PRO A 411 -20.38 -11.29 6.65
C PRO A 411 -20.16 -10.15 5.65
N ASN A 412 -21.04 -10.03 4.65
CA ASN A 412 -21.00 -8.97 3.63
C ASN A 412 -21.99 -7.84 3.91
N SER A 413 -22.72 -7.85 5.02
CA SER A 413 -23.71 -6.79 5.33
C SER A 413 -23.07 -5.60 6.02
N THR A 414 -22.80 -4.55 5.26
CA THR A 414 -22.36 -3.26 5.78
C THR A 414 -23.46 -2.55 6.61
N ALA A 415 -24.71 -3.00 6.53
CA ALA A 415 -25.83 -2.45 7.29
C ALA A 415 -25.72 -2.63 8.81
N HIS A 416 -24.98 -3.66 9.26
CA HIS A 416 -24.75 -3.92 10.68
C HIS A 416 -23.58 -3.13 11.28
N VAL A 417 -22.81 -2.43 10.44
CA VAL A 417 -21.65 -1.64 10.85
C VAL A 417 -22.04 -0.17 10.93
N GLY A 418 -22.02 0.39 12.15
CA GLY A 418 -22.06 1.83 12.36
C GLY A 418 -20.67 2.41 12.17
N LEU A 419 -20.56 3.53 11.46
CA LEU A 419 -19.29 4.20 11.16
C LEU A 419 -19.33 5.67 11.53
N ILE A 420 -18.33 6.15 12.28
CA ILE A 420 -18.04 7.58 12.39
C ILE A 420 -16.68 7.83 11.72
N TYR A 421 -16.65 8.81 10.82
CA TYR A 421 -15.45 9.31 10.16
C TYR A 421 -15.31 10.81 10.44
N VAL A 422 -14.12 11.22 10.85
CA VAL A 422 -13.78 12.61 11.14
C VAL A 422 -12.56 12.99 10.31
N SER A 423 -12.63 14.11 9.58
CA SER A 423 -11.49 14.62 8.82
C SER A 423 -11.29 16.12 9.05
N LYS A 424 -10.02 16.53 9.10
CA LYS A 424 -9.59 17.91 9.28
C LYS A 424 -8.81 18.38 8.06
N TRP A 425 -9.02 19.62 7.67
CA TRP A 425 -8.50 20.22 6.44
C TRP A 425 -7.73 21.50 6.73
N ALA A 426 -6.93 21.97 5.77
CA ALA A 426 -6.16 23.20 5.92
C ALA A 426 -7.05 24.45 5.94
N SER A 427 -8.22 24.39 5.29
CA SER A 427 -9.17 25.51 5.22
C SER A 427 -10.62 25.03 5.29
N ASP A 428 -11.52 25.95 5.62
CA ASP A 428 -12.96 25.73 5.61
C ASP A 428 -13.45 25.39 4.19
N GLN A 429 -12.85 26.01 3.18
CA GLN A 429 -13.18 25.75 1.77
C GLN A 429 -12.85 24.32 1.37
N ALA A 430 -11.67 23.81 1.74
CA ALA A 430 -11.26 22.43 1.48
C ALA A 430 -12.18 21.44 2.19
N ALA A 431 -12.54 21.71 3.47
CA ALA A 431 -13.48 20.91 4.22
C ALA A 431 -14.87 20.87 3.56
N GLN A 432 -15.37 22.01 3.11
CA GLN A 432 -16.66 22.10 2.44
C GLN A 432 -16.68 21.34 1.11
N GLU A 433 -15.60 21.47 0.33
CA GLU A 433 -15.47 20.75 -0.93
C GLU A 433 -15.44 19.24 -0.69
N PHE A 434 -14.64 18.78 0.26
CA PHE A 434 -14.59 17.38 0.63
C PHE A 434 -15.95 16.85 1.11
N ALA A 435 -16.66 17.59 1.97
CA ALA A 435 -17.98 17.18 2.45
C ALA A 435 -18.98 17.00 1.30
N LYS A 436 -18.95 17.86 0.29
CA LYS A 436 -19.79 17.73 -0.92
C LYS A 436 -19.42 16.49 -1.72
N ILE A 437 -18.12 16.22 -1.91
CA ILE A 437 -17.65 15.02 -2.63
C ILE A 437 -18.05 13.76 -1.87
N TYR A 438 -17.87 13.74 -0.54
CA TYR A 438 -18.28 12.61 0.29
C TYR A 438 -19.80 12.36 0.20
N ALA A 439 -20.62 13.40 0.21
CA ALA A 439 -22.06 13.30 0.02
C ALA A 439 -22.41 12.79 -1.39
N SER A 440 -21.75 13.28 -2.43
CA SER A 440 -21.99 12.86 -3.80
C SER A 440 -21.58 11.42 -4.09
N SER A 441 -20.70 10.81 -3.27
CA SER A 441 -20.31 9.40 -3.39
C SER A 441 -21.40 8.42 -2.91
N LEU A 442 -22.35 8.86 -2.10
CA LEU A 442 -23.35 7.99 -1.48
C LEU A 442 -24.17 7.17 -2.47
N PRO A 443 -24.66 7.70 -3.62
CA PRO A 443 -25.40 6.93 -4.60
C PRO A 443 -24.61 5.76 -5.24
N GLU A 444 -23.28 5.85 -5.29
CA GLU A 444 -22.43 4.78 -5.79
C GLU A 444 -22.18 3.71 -4.72
N ARG A 445 -22.21 4.12 -3.45
CA ARG A 445 -21.96 3.25 -2.29
C ARG A 445 -23.23 2.47 -1.85
N TYR A 446 -24.40 3.07 -2.00
CA TYR A 446 -25.67 2.58 -1.48
C TYR A 446 -26.74 2.45 -2.57
N LYS A 447 -27.51 1.36 -2.54
CA LYS A 447 -28.55 1.08 -3.54
C LYS A 447 -29.70 2.09 -3.57
N LYS A 448 -29.99 2.74 -2.43
CA LYS A 448 -31.02 3.77 -2.30
C LYS A 448 -30.41 4.92 -1.52
N VAL A 449 -30.57 6.11 -2.03
CA VAL A 449 -30.17 7.34 -1.34
C VAL A 449 -31.25 8.38 -1.55
N GLU A 450 -31.86 8.81 -0.46
CA GLU A 450 -32.86 9.86 -0.45
C GLU A 450 -32.38 10.98 0.46
N HIS A 451 -32.58 12.23 0.03
CA HIS A 451 -32.25 13.36 0.89
C HIS A 451 -33.27 13.45 2.03
N GLY A 452 -32.81 13.33 3.26
CA GLY A 452 -33.63 13.45 4.46
C GLY A 452 -33.71 14.88 4.95
N THR A 453 -34.64 15.13 5.87
CA THR A 453 -34.74 16.43 6.53
C THR A 453 -33.70 16.49 7.64
N ALA A 454 -32.76 17.46 7.56
CA ALA A 454 -31.82 17.72 8.63
C ALA A 454 -32.51 18.50 9.76
N THR A 455 -32.27 18.06 11.00
CA THR A 455 -32.82 18.70 12.19
C THR A 455 -31.93 19.83 12.72
N VAL A 456 -30.70 19.92 12.24
CA VAL A 456 -29.66 20.89 12.66
C VAL A 456 -29.13 21.63 11.46
N ALA A 457 -29.01 22.94 11.56
CA ALA A 457 -28.44 23.79 10.51
C ALA A 457 -26.98 23.41 10.22
N GLY A 458 -26.61 23.35 8.92
CA GLY A 458 -25.26 22.96 8.50
C GLY A 458 -24.97 21.47 8.54
N ARG A 459 -26.01 20.63 8.70
CA ARG A 459 -25.93 19.16 8.61
C ARG A 459 -26.79 18.67 7.45
N ASP A 460 -26.21 17.81 6.62
CA ASP A 460 -26.93 17.07 5.61
C ASP A 460 -27.30 15.68 6.15
N LYS A 461 -28.52 15.24 5.85
CA LYS A 461 -29.00 13.90 6.20
C LYS A 461 -29.42 13.18 4.94
N TYR A 462 -29.00 11.93 4.84
CA TYR A 462 -29.39 11.03 3.75
C TYR A 462 -29.96 9.74 4.36
N LEU A 463 -30.98 9.19 3.71
CA LEU A 463 -31.55 7.88 4.03
C LEU A 463 -31.02 6.89 3.02
N THR A 464 -30.34 5.86 3.48
CA THR A 464 -29.74 4.82 2.61
C THR A 464 -30.31 3.43 2.96
N ALA A 465 -30.02 2.45 2.11
CA ALA A 465 -30.39 1.06 2.38
C ALA A 465 -29.73 0.50 3.66
N ASP A 466 -28.58 1.03 4.07
CA ASP A 466 -27.85 0.61 5.28
C ASP A 466 -28.17 1.47 6.51
N GLY A 467 -29.10 2.42 6.40
CA GLY A 467 -29.50 3.33 7.46
C GLY A 467 -29.16 4.81 7.18
N PRO A 468 -29.40 5.70 8.15
CA PRO A 468 -29.14 7.13 7.96
C PRO A 468 -27.64 7.43 7.82
N VAL A 469 -27.33 8.46 7.02
CA VAL A 469 -26.02 9.09 6.92
C VAL A 469 -26.16 10.57 7.27
N HIS A 470 -25.38 11.02 8.25
CA HIS A 470 -25.31 12.42 8.64
C HIS A 470 -23.92 12.95 8.28
N ILE A 471 -23.87 14.06 7.55
CA ILE A 471 -22.62 14.76 7.20
C ILE A 471 -22.72 16.16 7.75
N GLN A 472 -21.77 16.55 8.59
CA GLN A 472 -21.69 17.90 9.13
C GLN A 472 -20.30 18.48 8.90
N GLN A 473 -20.26 19.63 8.24
CA GLN A 473 -19.07 20.44 8.10
C GLN A 473 -19.23 21.71 8.95
N ASN A 474 -18.19 22.06 9.70
CA ASN A 474 -18.11 23.31 10.42
C ASN A 474 -16.62 23.72 10.54
N GLY A 475 -16.30 24.93 10.10
CA GLY A 475 -14.90 25.33 9.95
C GLY A 475 -14.17 24.36 9.05
N ASN A 476 -12.98 23.99 9.43
CA ASN A 476 -12.13 23.06 8.68
C ASN A 476 -12.30 21.57 9.05
N LEU A 477 -13.39 21.22 9.73
CA LEU A 477 -13.68 19.83 10.15
C LEU A 477 -14.92 19.30 9.45
N VAL A 478 -14.86 18.03 9.02
CA VAL A 478 -15.98 17.26 8.49
C VAL A 478 -16.20 16.04 9.35
N ILE A 479 -17.45 15.78 9.73
CA ILE A 479 -17.87 14.60 10.47
C ILE A 479 -18.94 13.88 9.64
N ALA A 480 -18.71 12.61 9.32
CA ALA A 480 -19.69 11.73 8.71
C ALA A 480 -20.05 10.61 9.70
N VAL A 481 -21.33 10.40 9.92
CA VAL A 481 -21.87 9.35 10.80
C VAL A 481 -22.86 8.52 10.02
N GLU A 482 -22.59 7.22 9.87
CA GLU A 482 -23.34 6.32 8.99
C GLU A 482 -23.94 5.14 9.78
N SER A 483 -25.19 4.80 9.48
CA SER A 483 -25.94 3.65 10.00
C SER A 483 -26.19 3.68 11.51
N PHE A 484 -26.28 4.88 12.08
CA PHE A 484 -26.75 5.10 13.44
C PHE A 484 -28.13 5.80 13.43
N GLU A 485 -28.92 5.56 14.44
CA GLU A 485 -30.15 6.28 14.68
C GLU A 485 -29.88 7.75 15.02
N ASP A 486 -30.80 8.65 14.68
CA ASP A 486 -30.62 10.10 14.81
C ASP A 486 -30.09 10.52 16.19
N GLY A 487 -30.66 9.96 17.27
CA GLY A 487 -30.24 10.30 18.64
C GLY A 487 -28.81 9.85 18.99
N VAL A 488 -28.34 8.75 18.40
CA VAL A 488 -26.97 8.26 18.58
C VAL A 488 -26.02 9.09 17.73
N ALA A 489 -26.39 9.36 16.47
CA ALA A 489 -25.60 10.21 15.57
C ALA A 489 -25.39 11.62 16.17
N GLU A 490 -26.41 12.21 16.78
CA GLU A 490 -26.31 13.50 17.49
C GLU A 490 -25.24 13.45 18.60
N LYS A 491 -25.30 12.44 19.46
CA LYS A 491 -24.33 12.27 20.56
C LYS A 491 -22.90 12.10 20.06
N LEU A 492 -22.72 11.33 18.99
CA LEU A 492 -21.40 11.12 18.36
C LEU A 492 -20.83 12.43 17.85
N ILE A 493 -21.60 13.16 17.07
CA ILE A 493 -21.20 14.44 16.48
C ILE A 493 -20.87 15.45 17.59
N GLN A 494 -21.73 15.57 18.62
CA GLN A 494 -21.52 16.47 19.74
C GLN A 494 -20.25 16.12 20.53
N ALA A 495 -19.96 14.84 20.76
CA ALA A 495 -18.76 14.40 21.44
C ALA A 495 -17.49 14.84 20.69
N VAL A 496 -17.46 14.69 19.35
CA VAL A 496 -16.34 15.14 18.53
C VAL A 496 -16.16 16.66 18.61
N TRP A 497 -17.23 17.45 18.49
CA TRP A 497 -17.16 18.91 18.60
C TRP A 497 -16.62 19.36 19.95
N THR A 498 -17.11 18.77 21.03
CA THR A 498 -16.66 19.09 22.39
C THR A 498 -15.17 18.84 22.55
N GLN A 499 -14.67 17.70 22.09
CA GLN A 499 -13.23 17.41 22.15
C GLN A 499 -12.40 18.38 21.30
N GLN A 500 -12.85 18.73 20.10
CA GLN A 500 -12.11 19.67 19.25
C GLN A 500 -12.02 21.06 19.87
N GLN A 501 -13.08 21.55 20.49
CA GLN A 501 -13.08 22.83 21.21
C GLN A 501 -12.11 22.81 22.41
N GLN A 502 -12.11 21.71 23.19
CA GLN A 502 -11.18 21.55 24.31
C GLN A 502 -9.73 21.53 23.84
N SER A 503 -9.43 20.83 22.73
CA SER A 503 -8.09 20.76 22.14
C SER A 503 -7.61 22.14 21.66
N GLN A 504 -8.49 22.93 21.04
CA GLN A 504 -8.15 24.29 20.61
C GLN A 504 -7.88 25.22 21.82
N GLN A 505 -8.66 25.12 22.86
CA GLN A 505 -8.45 25.91 24.09
C GLN A 505 -7.15 25.52 24.81
N ALA A 506 -6.79 24.23 24.77
CA ALA A 506 -5.51 23.77 25.36
C ALA A 506 -4.29 24.25 24.55
N ALA A 507 -4.40 24.34 23.24
CA ALA A 507 -3.34 24.82 22.34
C ALA A 507 -3.17 26.36 22.38
N ALA A 508 -4.18 27.10 22.84
CA ALA A 508 -4.16 28.57 22.96
C ALA A 508 -3.61 29.06 24.32
N LYS A 509 -3.41 28.18 25.27
CA LYS A 509 -2.77 28.41 26.59
C LYS A 509 -1.30 28.06 26.54
#